data_1c894669d4cbec617da5077f4a362252
#
_entry.id   1c894669d4cbec617da5077f4a362252
#
_cell.length_a   1.000
_cell.length_b   1.000
_cell.length_c   1.000
_cell.angle_alpha   90.00
_cell.angle_beta   90.00
_cell.angle_gamma   90.00
#
_symmetry.space_group_name_H-M   'P 1'
#
loop_
_entity.id
_entity.type
_entity.pdbx_description
1 polymer ?
#
loop_
_entity_poly.entity_id
_entity_poly.type
_entity_poly.pdbx_seq_one_letter_code
_entity_poly.pdbx_strand_id
1 'polypeptide(L)'
;MTNSNLRTENHFDYVKISIASPQRIMDWGQRTLPNGQVVGEVTKPETINYRTLKPEMDGLFCEKIFGPSKDWECHCGKYKRVRHRGIVCERCGVEVTESRVRRHRMGYIKLAAPVSHVWYLKGIPSYVAILLDIPLRDVEQIAVSYTHLTLPTIVDV
;
A
#
# COMPACT_ATOMS: atom_id res chain seq x y z
N MET A 1 -36.90 -23.15 -16.75
CA MET A 1 -35.78 -23.44 -15.84
C MET A 1 -35.19 -22.11 -15.37
N THR A 2 -35.65 -21.65 -14.23
CA THR A 2 -35.33 -20.33 -13.67
C THR A 2 -34.05 -20.43 -12.86
N ASN A 3 -32.97 -19.81 -13.37
CA ASN A 3 -31.72 -19.63 -12.61
C ASN A 3 -31.95 -18.58 -11.52
N SER A 4 -32.27 -19.04 -10.34
CA SER A 4 -32.23 -18.22 -9.13
C SER A 4 -30.76 -18.04 -8.70
N ASN A 5 -30.15 -16.95 -9.14
CA ASN A 5 -28.94 -16.44 -8.52
C ASN A 5 -29.26 -16.02 -7.08
N LEU A 6 -29.12 -16.95 -6.15
CA LEU A 6 -29.10 -16.67 -4.74
C LEU A 6 -27.87 -15.79 -4.46
N ARG A 7 -28.07 -14.47 -4.44
CA ARG A 7 -27.17 -13.57 -3.72
C ARG A 7 -27.22 -14.03 -2.26
N THR A 8 -26.17 -14.69 -1.80
CA THR A 8 -25.96 -14.89 -0.38
C THR A 8 -25.78 -13.49 0.22
N GLU A 9 -26.86 -12.93 0.74
CA GLU A 9 -26.80 -11.74 1.56
C GLU A 9 -26.00 -12.12 2.79
N ASN A 10 -24.77 -11.58 2.89
CA ASN A 10 -23.96 -11.73 4.08
C ASN A 10 -24.67 -10.99 5.22
N HIS A 11 -25.45 -11.72 6.00
CA HIS A 11 -26.09 -11.20 7.20
C HIS A 11 -25.00 -10.96 8.23
N PHE A 12 -24.85 -9.73 8.69
CA PHE A 12 -23.93 -9.37 9.77
C PHE A 12 -24.68 -8.54 10.81
N ASP A 13 -24.36 -8.77 12.08
CA ASP A 13 -25.04 -8.10 13.20
C ASP A 13 -24.44 -6.73 13.50
N TYR A 14 -23.14 -6.55 13.25
CA TYR A 14 -22.44 -5.28 13.48
C TYR A 14 -21.22 -5.10 12.61
N VAL A 15 -20.81 -3.85 12.42
CA VAL A 15 -19.56 -3.46 11.74
C VAL A 15 -18.63 -2.84 12.79
N LYS A 16 -17.40 -3.35 12.87
CA LYS A 16 -16.36 -2.83 13.73
C LYS A 16 -15.27 -2.14 12.92
N ILE A 17 -14.98 -0.88 13.23
CA ILE A 17 -13.88 -0.12 12.66
C ILE A 17 -12.71 -0.15 13.65
N SER A 18 -11.53 -0.53 13.18
CA SER A 18 -10.31 -0.58 13.97
C SER A 18 -9.09 -0.23 13.14
N ILE A 19 -7.98 0.12 13.80
CA ILE A 19 -6.71 0.40 13.14
C ILE A 19 -6.04 -0.93 12.77
N ALA A 20 -5.56 -1.04 11.53
CA ALA A 20 -4.78 -2.17 11.08
C ALA A 20 -3.34 -2.08 11.61
N SER A 21 -2.79 -3.20 12.11
CA SER A 21 -1.39 -3.29 12.47
C SER A 21 -0.49 -3.22 11.22
N PRO A 22 0.79 -2.80 11.35
CA PRO A 22 1.73 -2.83 10.23
C PRO A 22 1.85 -4.20 9.57
N GLN A 23 1.83 -5.27 10.35
CA GLN A 23 1.84 -6.66 9.86
C GLN A 23 0.63 -6.95 8.98
N ARG A 24 -0.55 -6.55 9.43
CA ARG A 24 -1.79 -6.73 8.66
C ARG A 24 -1.77 -6.00 7.33
N ILE A 25 -1.18 -4.82 7.29
CA ILE A 25 -1.00 -4.05 6.04
C ILE A 25 -0.03 -4.77 5.10
N MET A 26 1.07 -5.30 5.63
CA MET A 26 2.00 -6.11 4.84
C MET A 26 1.33 -7.36 4.28
N ASP A 27 0.56 -8.09 5.10
CA ASP A 27 -0.18 -9.29 4.67
C ASP A 27 -1.15 -8.97 3.53
N TRP A 28 -1.82 -7.83 3.56
CA TRP A 28 -2.69 -7.40 2.47
C TRP A 28 -1.94 -7.05 1.19
N GLY A 29 -0.75 -6.49 1.32
CA GLY A 29 0.09 -6.08 0.20
C GLY A 29 0.93 -7.21 -0.39
N GLN A 30 1.29 -8.21 0.41
CA GLN A 30 2.10 -9.34 -0.04
C GLN A 30 1.30 -10.34 -0.85
N ARG A 31 1.94 -10.85 -1.89
CA ARG A 31 1.40 -11.91 -2.71
C ARG A 31 2.51 -12.82 -3.22
N THR A 32 2.26 -14.12 -3.20
CA THR A 32 3.14 -15.11 -3.81
C THR A 32 2.74 -15.33 -5.27
N LEU A 33 3.67 -15.12 -6.17
CA LEU A 33 3.51 -15.41 -7.60
C LEU A 33 3.57 -16.92 -7.86
N PRO A 34 3.05 -17.40 -9.01
CA PRO A 34 3.13 -18.83 -9.38
C PRO A 34 4.54 -19.43 -9.39
N ASN A 35 5.56 -18.60 -9.55
CA ASN A 35 6.97 -18.99 -9.48
C ASN A 35 7.55 -19.06 -8.06
N GLY A 36 6.71 -18.87 -7.03
CA GLY A 36 7.13 -18.86 -5.63
C GLY A 36 7.73 -17.53 -5.14
N GLN A 37 7.88 -16.52 -6.00
CA GLN A 37 8.41 -15.22 -5.61
C GLN A 37 7.36 -14.40 -4.87
N VAL A 38 7.73 -13.85 -3.70
CA VAL A 38 6.87 -12.92 -2.94
C VAL A 38 7.06 -11.51 -3.49
N VAL A 39 5.95 -10.85 -3.78
CA VAL A 39 5.90 -9.45 -4.26
C VAL A 39 4.91 -8.66 -3.43
N GLY A 40 5.07 -7.33 -3.41
CA GLY A 40 4.15 -6.43 -2.68
C GLY A 40 4.81 -5.16 -2.17
N GLU A 41 6.11 -5.18 -1.93
CA GLU A 41 6.84 -4.00 -1.46
C GLU A 41 7.18 -3.05 -2.61
N VAL A 42 6.83 -1.78 -2.43
CA VAL A 42 7.22 -0.69 -3.34
C VAL A 42 8.49 -0.07 -2.78
N THR A 43 9.60 -0.21 -3.49
CA THR A 43 10.93 0.22 -3.03
C THR A 43 11.40 1.52 -3.67
N LYS A 44 10.77 1.94 -4.77
CA LYS A 44 11.15 3.13 -5.52
C LYS A 44 10.02 4.14 -5.60
N PRO A 45 10.32 5.45 -5.54
CA PRO A 45 9.31 6.50 -5.63
C PRO A 45 8.84 6.77 -7.07
N GLU A 46 9.49 6.18 -8.08
CA GLU A 46 9.18 6.39 -9.49
C GLU A 46 7.79 5.86 -9.84
N THR A 47 7.13 6.55 -10.76
CA THR A 47 5.79 6.19 -11.25
C THR A 47 5.87 5.57 -12.64
N ILE A 48 6.08 6.40 -13.65
CA ILE A 48 6.18 6.00 -15.05
C ILE A 48 7.44 6.60 -15.69
N ASN A 49 7.96 5.92 -16.68
CA ASN A 49 9.01 6.48 -17.52
C ASN A 49 8.38 7.50 -18.49
N TYR A 50 8.80 8.76 -18.42
CA TYR A 50 8.23 9.84 -19.24
C TYR A 50 8.44 9.65 -20.75
N ARG A 51 9.47 8.91 -21.16
CA ARG A 51 9.79 8.63 -22.56
C ARG A 51 8.95 7.49 -23.13
N THR A 52 8.81 6.40 -22.37
CA THR A 52 8.15 5.17 -22.83
C THR A 52 6.70 5.07 -22.36
N LEU A 53 6.29 5.93 -21.42
CA LEU A 53 5.00 5.93 -20.74
C LEU A 53 4.66 4.59 -20.06
N LYS A 54 5.67 3.75 -19.82
CA LYS A 54 5.53 2.48 -19.12
C LYS A 54 5.82 2.66 -17.63
N PRO A 55 5.11 1.91 -16.76
CA PRO A 55 5.41 1.90 -15.32
C PRO A 55 6.85 1.48 -15.04
N GLU A 56 7.52 2.19 -14.16
CA GLU A 56 8.85 1.79 -13.70
C GLU A 56 8.77 0.56 -12.78
N MET A 57 9.78 -0.30 -12.88
CA MET A 57 9.85 -1.51 -12.06
C MET A 57 10.15 -1.14 -10.60
N ASP A 58 9.48 -1.84 -9.69
CA ASP A 58 9.54 -1.63 -8.23
C ASP A 58 9.03 -0.26 -7.75
N GLY A 59 8.44 0.52 -8.66
CA GLY A 59 7.82 1.82 -8.39
C GLY A 59 6.35 1.73 -8.01
N LEU A 60 5.73 2.91 -7.85
CA LEU A 60 4.34 3.05 -7.41
C LEU A 60 3.30 2.45 -8.36
N PHE A 61 3.65 2.26 -9.65
CA PHE A 61 2.78 1.63 -10.65
C PHE A 61 3.35 0.32 -11.21
N CYS A 62 4.30 -0.28 -10.53
CA CYS A 62 5.01 -1.48 -10.96
C CYS A 62 4.06 -2.59 -11.43
N GLU A 63 4.30 -3.11 -12.64
CA GLU A 63 3.50 -4.20 -13.20
C GLU A 63 3.77 -5.56 -12.52
N LYS A 64 4.93 -5.75 -11.92
CA LYS A 64 5.26 -6.95 -11.17
C LYS A 64 4.45 -7.02 -9.86
N ILE A 65 4.26 -5.89 -9.19
CA ILE A 65 3.50 -5.79 -7.93
C ILE A 65 2.01 -5.81 -8.19
N PHE A 66 1.52 -4.92 -9.06
CA PHE A 66 0.09 -4.70 -9.25
C PHE A 66 -0.52 -5.48 -10.41
N GLY A 67 0.28 -5.92 -11.34
CA GLY A 67 -0.17 -6.61 -12.54
C GLY A 67 0.07 -5.81 -13.82
N PRO A 68 -0.15 -6.42 -14.99
CA PRO A 68 0.14 -5.82 -16.29
C PRO A 68 -0.76 -4.61 -16.58
N SER A 69 -0.26 -3.66 -17.36
CA SER A 69 -1.04 -2.49 -17.81
C SER A 69 -2.00 -2.84 -18.95
N LYS A 70 -1.66 -3.84 -19.75
CA LYS A 70 -2.48 -4.35 -20.86
C LYS A 70 -2.86 -5.79 -20.60
N ASP A 71 -4.05 -6.18 -21.04
CA ASP A 71 -4.53 -7.54 -20.88
C ASP A 71 -3.60 -8.54 -21.57
N TRP A 72 -3.23 -9.58 -20.84
CA TRP A 72 -2.44 -10.70 -21.35
C TRP A 72 -1.07 -10.33 -21.95
N GLU A 73 -0.50 -9.20 -21.55
CA GLU A 73 0.80 -8.74 -22.00
C GLU A 73 1.74 -8.52 -20.81
N CYS A 74 2.96 -9.08 -20.85
CA CYS A 74 3.97 -8.78 -19.84
C CYS A 74 4.68 -7.45 -20.15
N HIS A 75 5.33 -6.85 -19.17
CA HIS A 75 6.02 -5.55 -19.31
C HIS A 75 7.01 -5.49 -20.46
N CYS A 76 7.84 -6.51 -20.65
CA CYS A 76 8.84 -6.57 -21.71
C CYS A 76 8.28 -6.95 -23.10
N GLY A 77 7.01 -7.35 -23.18
CA GLY A 77 6.34 -7.72 -24.41
C GLY A 77 6.70 -9.11 -24.97
N LYS A 78 7.42 -9.95 -24.21
CA LYS A 78 7.76 -11.32 -24.62
C LYS A 78 6.50 -12.20 -24.74
N TYR A 79 5.60 -12.09 -23.79
CA TYR A 79 4.32 -12.78 -23.76
C TYR A 79 3.19 -11.77 -24.02
N LYS A 80 2.35 -12.03 -25.04
CA LYS A 80 1.31 -11.12 -25.52
C LYS A 80 0.05 -11.86 -25.91
N ARG A 81 -0.38 -12.86 -25.34
CA ARG A 81 -1.64 -13.53 -25.71
C ARG A 81 -2.22 -14.32 -24.54
N VAL A 82 -3.52 -14.54 -24.56
CA VAL A 82 -4.29 -15.33 -23.56
C VAL A 82 -3.72 -16.74 -23.36
N ARG A 83 -3.11 -17.36 -24.37
CA ARG A 83 -2.48 -18.68 -24.28
C ARG A 83 -1.38 -18.76 -23.22
N HIS A 84 -0.82 -17.62 -22.82
CA HIS A 84 0.23 -17.51 -21.80
C HIS A 84 -0.33 -17.14 -20.42
N ARG A 85 -1.64 -17.26 -20.22
CA ARG A 85 -2.31 -16.94 -18.96
C ARG A 85 -1.63 -17.61 -17.76
N GLY A 86 -1.39 -16.84 -16.69
CA GLY A 86 -0.83 -17.32 -15.43
C GLY A 86 0.68 -17.57 -15.45
N ILE A 87 1.35 -17.40 -16.59
CA ILE A 87 2.81 -17.52 -16.68
C ILE A 87 3.44 -16.25 -16.10
N VAL A 88 4.44 -16.42 -15.25
CA VAL A 88 5.31 -15.31 -14.81
C VAL A 88 6.47 -15.21 -15.80
N CYS A 89 6.62 -14.03 -16.40
CA CYS A 89 7.67 -13.80 -17.37
C CYS A 89 9.05 -13.87 -16.68
N GLU A 90 9.92 -14.76 -17.13
CA GLU A 90 11.27 -14.94 -16.59
C GLU A 90 12.17 -13.71 -16.79
N ARG A 91 11.86 -12.85 -17.78
CA ARG A 91 12.65 -11.66 -18.07
C ARG A 91 12.26 -10.44 -17.23
N CYS A 92 10.96 -10.19 -17.05
CA CYS A 92 10.48 -9.01 -16.35
C CYS A 92 9.72 -9.32 -15.04
N GLY A 93 9.48 -10.58 -14.72
CA GLY A 93 8.80 -11.01 -13.49
C GLY A 93 7.32 -10.66 -13.43
N VAL A 94 6.72 -10.18 -14.52
CA VAL A 94 5.29 -9.82 -14.56
C VAL A 94 4.46 -11.04 -14.88
N GLU A 95 3.41 -11.27 -14.11
CA GLU A 95 2.42 -12.30 -14.36
C GLU A 95 1.51 -11.92 -15.52
N VAL A 96 1.32 -12.82 -16.48
CA VAL A 96 0.43 -12.60 -17.63
C VAL A 96 -1.02 -12.85 -17.21
N THR A 97 -1.75 -11.78 -16.97
CA THR A 97 -3.15 -11.79 -16.53
C THR A 97 -3.90 -10.57 -17.09
N GLU A 98 -5.16 -10.42 -16.71
CA GLU A 98 -5.95 -9.24 -17.08
C GLU A 98 -5.45 -7.99 -16.35
N SER A 99 -5.50 -6.84 -17.02
CA SER A 99 -5.13 -5.55 -16.42
C SER A 99 -6.07 -5.14 -15.28
N ARG A 100 -7.30 -5.64 -15.28
CA ARG A 100 -8.30 -5.35 -14.24
C ARG A 100 -7.86 -5.75 -12.84
N VAL A 101 -6.95 -6.72 -12.69
CA VAL A 101 -6.41 -7.12 -11.38
C VAL A 101 -5.70 -5.97 -10.66
N ARG A 102 -5.22 -4.96 -11.37
CA ARG A 102 -4.59 -3.75 -10.80
C ARG A 102 -5.53 -2.96 -9.89
N ARG A 103 -6.84 -3.10 -10.06
CA ARG A 103 -7.86 -2.42 -9.22
C ARG A 103 -8.03 -3.07 -7.84
N HIS A 104 -7.60 -4.30 -7.69
CA HIS A 104 -7.81 -5.10 -6.48
C HIS A 104 -6.51 -5.43 -5.74
N ARG A 105 -5.39 -5.46 -6.44
CA ARG A 105 -4.10 -5.79 -5.85
C ARG A 105 -3.56 -4.61 -5.07
N MET A 106 -3.13 -4.88 -3.85
CA MET A 106 -2.52 -3.91 -2.97
C MET A 106 -1.00 -4.11 -2.93
N GLY A 107 -0.29 -3.07 -2.56
CA GLY A 107 1.12 -3.09 -2.23
C GLY A 107 1.35 -2.30 -0.95
N TYR A 108 2.54 -2.33 -0.41
CA TYR A 108 2.90 -1.58 0.78
C TYR A 108 4.26 -0.89 0.60
N ILE A 109 4.45 0.18 1.36
CA ILE A 109 5.69 0.91 1.45
C ILE A 109 6.20 0.73 2.88
N LYS A 110 7.43 0.23 3.02
CA LYS A 110 8.09 0.12 4.31
C LYS A 110 8.74 1.46 4.65
N LEU A 111 8.25 2.10 5.70
CA LEU A 111 8.78 3.38 6.14
C LEU A 111 10.12 3.20 6.88
N ALA A 112 11.03 4.16 6.71
CA ALA A 112 12.32 4.17 7.41
C ALA A 112 12.18 4.40 8.93
N ALA A 113 11.13 5.12 9.35
CA ALA A 113 10.81 5.41 10.74
C ALA A 113 9.32 5.22 11.00
N PRO A 114 8.92 4.88 12.24
CA PRO A 114 7.51 4.81 12.62
C PRO A 114 6.82 6.17 12.44
N VAL A 115 5.57 6.15 12.00
CA VAL A 115 4.73 7.33 11.82
C VAL A 115 3.48 7.19 12.68
N SER A 116 3.11 8.25 13.38
CA SER A 116 1.91 8.27 14.22
C SER A 116 0.63 8.26 13.38
N HIS A 117 -0.34 7.46 13.79
CA HIS A 117 -1.66 7.47 13.16
C HIS A 117 -2.41 8.77 13.51
N VAL A 118 -3.12 9.33 12.53
CA VAL A 118 -3.86 10.59 12.67
C VAL A 118 -4.88 10.59 13.82
N TRP A 119 -5.47 9.45 14.16
CA TRP A 119 -6.43 9.36 15.27
C TRP A 119 -5.81 9.67 16.63
N TYR A 120 -4.54 9.31 16.84
CA TYR A 120 -3.83 9.62 18.08
C TYR A 120 -3.32 11.07 18.13
N LEU A 121 -3.08 11.66 16.95
CA LEU A 121 -2.53 13.00 16.80
C LEU A 121 -3.62 14.07 16.81
N LYS A 122 -4.61 13.96 15.91
CA LYS A 122 -5.66 14.96 15.67
C LYS A 122 -7.01 14.62 16.31
N GLY A 123 -7.10 13.56 17.10
CA GLY A 123 -8.29 13.24 17.88
C GLY A 123 -8.57 14.33 18.92
N ILE A 124 -9.83 14.50 19.33
CA ILE A 124 -10.21 15.35 20.45
C ILE A 124 -10.78 14.45 21.55
N PRO A 125 -10.04 14.24 22.66
CA PRO A 125 -8.71 14.78 22.98
C PRO A 125 -7.57 14.11 22.21
N SER A 126 -6.46 14.82 21.96
CA SER A 126 -5.26 14.24 21.39
C SER A 126 -4.49 13.43 22.43
N TYR A 127 -4.43 12.13 22.25
CA TYR A 127 -3.71 11.26 23.19
C TYR A 127 -2.21 11.54 23.23
N VAL A 128 -1.61 11.89 22.09
CA VAL A 128 -0.19 12.25 22.01
C VAL A 128 0.10 13.52 22.79
N ALA A 129 -0.74 14.56 22.63
CA ALA A 129 -0.62 15.81 23.36
C ALA A 129 -0.73 15.61 24.89
N ILE A 130 -1.69 14.80 25.33
CA ILE A 130 -1.87 14.49 26.75
C ILE A 130 -0.67 13.73 27.33
N LEU A 131 -0.16 12.71 26.62
CA LEU A 131 0.97 11.91 27.09
C LEU A 131 2.27 12.68 27.17
N LEU A 132 2.45 13.67 26.28
CA LEU A 132 3.65 14.52 26.24
C LEU A 132 3.49 15.79 27.09
N ASP A 133 2.31 16.07 27.63
CA ASP A 133 1.97 17.32 28.35
C ASP A 133 2.31 18.57 27.52
N ILE A 134 1.98 18.54 26.24
CA ILE A 134 2.27 19.63 25.28
C ILE A 134 0.96 20.10 24.67
N PRO A 135 0.81 21.42 24.41
CA PRO A 135 -0.34 21.94 23.68
C PRO A 135 -0.53 21.29 22.32
N LEU A 136 -1.76 20.95 21.94
CA LEU A 136 -2.08 20.30 20.65
C LEU A 136 -1.48 21.03 19.45
N ARG A 137 -1.49 22.37 19.47
CA ARG A 137 -0.90 23.23 18.43
C ARG A 137 0.58 22.90 18.18
N ASP A 138 1.34 22.72 19.25
CA ASP A 138 2.77 22.46 19.14
C ASP A 138 3.03 21.04 18.66
N VAL A 139 2.22 20.06 19.11
CA VAL A 139 2.28 18.68 18.60
C VAL A 139 1.96 18.63 17.10
N GLU A 140 0.98 19.37 16.62
CA GLU A 140 0.66 19.44 15.19
C GLU A 140 1.81 20.06 14.37
N GLN A 141 2.44 21.12 14.86
CA GLN A 141 3.59 21.75 14.20
C GLN A 141 4.78 20.79 14.08
N ILE A 142 5.04 20.02 15.12
CA ILE A 142 6.10 18.99 15.10
C ILE A 142 5.77 17.89 14.10
N ALA A 143 4.55 17.38 14.13
CA ALA A 143 4.12 16.28 13.28
C ALA A 143 4.19 16.59 11.76
N VAL A 144 4.00 17.85 11.37
CA VAL A 144 4.17 18.30 9.98
C VAL A 144 5.59 18.82 9.69
N SER A 145 6.54 18.62 10.61
CA SER A 145 7.94 19.09 10.49
C SER A 145 8.07 20.59 10.28
N TYR A 146 7.12 21.37 10.78
CA TYR A 146 7.13 22.83 10.67
C TYR A 146 8.05 23.45 11.72
N THR A 147 8.13 22.84 12.90
CA THR A 147 9.06 23.24 13.99
C THR A 147 9.64 22.00 14.65
N HIS A 148 10.72 22.19 15.38
CA HIS A 148 11.34 21.16 16.24
C HIS A 148 11.06 21.50 17.71
N LEU A 149 10.98 20.48 18.57
CA LEU A 149 10.96 20.66 20.01
C LEU A 149 12.37 21.04 20.50
N THR A 150 12.49 22.24 21.03
CA THR A 150 13.58 22.52 21.96
C THR A 150 13.16 21.98 23.32
N LEU A 151 13.80 20.93 23.80
CA LEU A 151 13.62 20.50 25.19
C LEU A 151 13.97 21.69 26.10
N PRO A 152 13.12 22.03 27.09
CA PRO A 152 13.47 23.06 28.05
C PRO A 152 14.76 22.60 28.75
N THR A 153 15.79 23.41 28.66
CA THR A 153 17.00 23.21 29.43
C THR A 153 16.61 23.38 30.90
N ILE A 154 16.68 22.29 31.68
CA ILE A 154 16.52 22.38 33.13
C ILE A 154 17.72 23.21 33.60
N VAL A 155 17.49 24.46 33.87
CA VAL A 155 18.46 25.29 34.58
C VAL A 155 18.25 24.92 36.03
N ASP A 156 19.16 24.06 36.57
CA ASP A 156 19.26 23.86 38.00
C ASP A 156 19.67 25.19 38.64
N VAL A 157 18.81 25.68 39.51
CA VAL A 157 19.10 26.83 40.41
C VAL A 157 19.66 26.29 41.72
#